data_bdea1bbd7e59c7a000d0545bb7344d40
#
_entry.id   bdea1bbd7e59c7a000d0545bb7344d40
#
_cell.length_a   1.000
_cell.length_b   1.000
_cell.length_c   1.000
_cell.angle_alpha   90.00
_cell.angle_beta   90.00
_cell.angle_gamma   90.00
#
_symmetry.space_group_name_H-M   'P 1'
#
loop_
_entity.id
_entity.type
_entity.pdbx_description
1 polymer ?
#
loop_
_entity_poly.entity_id
_entity_poly.type
_entity_poly.pdbx_seq_one_letter_code
_entity_poly.pdbx_strand_id
1 'polypeptide(L)' 'MQNQQILEDRIAELEMKIAFQEQLLDELNQALVQQQFYMDKIQLQLRYLAGKLKDMQPSNIASQAEETPPPHY' A
#
# COMPACT_ATOMS: atom_id res chain seq x y z
N MET A 1 32.95 42.30 2.27
CA MET A 1 32.94 41.68 0.96
C MET A 1 33.10 40.18 1.05
N GLN A 2 34.12 39.68 1.75
CA GLN A 2 34.28 38.26 1.88
C GLN A 2 33.08 37.61 2.59
N ASN A 3 32.54 38.30 3.60
CA ASN A 3 31.41 37.76 4.34
C ASN A 3 30.17 37.63 3.45
N GLN A 4 30.00 38.63 2.57
CA GLN A 4 28.86 38.60 1.66
C GLN A 4 28.99 37.45 0.66
N GLN A 5 30.19 37.24 0.15
CA GLN A 5 30.44 36.16 -0.78
C GLN A 5 30.23 34.82 -0.11
N ILE A 6 30.67 34.67 1.13
CA ILE A 6 30.49 33.45 1.89
C ILE A 6 29.01 33.18 2.10
N LEU A 7 28.24 34.21 2.45
CA LEU A 7 26.82 34.07 2.65
C LEU A 7 26.11 33.71 1.36
N GLU A 8 26.50 34.33 0.25
CA GLU A 8 25.89 33.99 -1.03
C GLU A 8 26.17 32.55 -1.43
N ASP A 9 27.40 32.09 -1.19
CA ASP A 9 27.75 30.72 -1.46
C ASP A 9 26.94 29.75 -0.60
N ARG A 10 26.73 30.09 0.66
CA ARG A 10 25.93 29.26 1.54
C ARG A 10 24.45 29.22 1.11
N ILE A 11 23.96 30.36 0.67
CA ILE A 11 22.59 30.40 0.18
C ILE A 11 22.42 29.52 -1.05
N ALA A 12 23.37 29.63 -1.98
CA ALA A 12 23.37 28.82 -3.19
C ALA A 12 23.38 27.33 -2.85
N GLU A 13 24.23 26.98 -1.90
CA GLU A 13 24.32 25.58 -1.47
C GLU A 13 23.02 25.11 -0.84
N LEU A 14 22.43 25.94 0.01
CA LEU A 14 21.14 25.59 0.62
C LEU A 14 20.04 25.48 -0.41
N GLU A 15 20.04 26.37 -1.40
CA GLU A 15 19.05 26.29 -2.46
C GLU A 15 19.17 24.99 -3.24
N MET A 16 20.40 24.55 -3.49
CA MET A 16 20.61 23.28 -4.16
C MET A 16 20.11 22.11 -3.33
N LYS A 17 20.35 22.15 -2.02
CA LYS A 17 19.88 21.11 -1.14
C LYS A 17 18.36 21.07 -1.07
N ILE A 18 17.74 22.24 -1.04
CA ILE A 18 16.29 22.31 -1.01
C ILE A 18 15.70 21.76 -2.29
N ALA A 19 16.27 22.12 -3.42
CA ALA A 19 15.78 21.60 -4.70
C ALA A 19 15.90 20.08 -4.77
N PHE A 20 16.99 19.56 -4.26
CA PHE A 20 17.19 18.12 -4.21
C PHE A 20 16.16 17.45 -3.30
N GLN A 21 15.92 18.06 -2.14
CA GLN A 21 14.94 17.53 -1.22
C GLN A 21 13.53 17.58 -1.79
N GLU A 22 13.20 18.64 -2.51
CA GLU A 22 11.90 18.75 -3.14
C GLU A 22 11.71 17.64 -4.17
N GLN A 23 12.77 17.35 -4.92
CA GLN A 23 12.70 16.27 -5.89
C GLN A 23 12.50 14.92 -5.20
N LEU A 24 13.21 14.68 -4.10
CA LEU A 24 13.05 13.46 -3.34
C LEU A 24 11.65 13.33 -2.77
N LEU A 25 11.09 14.45 -2.29
CA LEU A 25 9.73 14.43 -1.77
C LEU A 25 8.72 14.10 -2.85
N ASP A 26 8.91 14.65 -4.06
CA ASP A 26 8.03 14.31 -5.17
C ASP A 26 8.10 12.84 -5.50
N GLU A 27 9.30 12.29 -5.57
CA GLU A 27 9.49 10.87 -5.85
C GLU A 27 8.86 10.01 -4.76
N LEU A 28 9.05 10.42 -3.51
CA LEU A 28 8.47 9.69 -2.39
C LEU A 28 6.95 9.74 -2.44
N ASN A 29 6.38 10.90 -2.74
CA ASN A 29 4.94 11.03 -2.85
C ASN A 29 4.39 10.14 -3.96
N GLN A 30 5.07 10.09 -5.10
CA GLN A 30 4.66 9.21 -6.19
C GLN A 30 4.72 7.75 -5.78
N ALA A 31 5.77 7.38 -5.05
CA ALA A 31 5.91 6.01 -4.57
C ALA A 31 4.80 5.67 -3.58
N LEU A 32 4.44 6.61 -2.71
CA LEU A 32 3.36 6.39 -1.75
C LEU A 32 2.02 6.22 -2.44
N VAL A 33 1.75 7.04 -3.44
CA VAL A 33 0.49 6.92 -4.20
C VAL A 33 0.44 5.57 -4.90
N GLN A 34 1.53 5.17 -5.51
CA GLN A 34 1.59 3.89 -6.20
C GLN A 34 1.42 2.73 -5.21
N GLN A 35 2.05 2.83 -4.05
CA GLN A 35 1.93 1.82 -3.02
C GLN A 35 0.48 1.71 -2.53
N GLN A 36 -0.18 2.85 -2.36
CA GLN A 36 -1.58 2.85 -1.94
C GLN A 36 -2.45 2.16 -3.00
N PHE A 37 -2.16 2.42 -4.26
CA PHE A 37 -2.89 1.78 -5.34
C PHE A 37 -2.73 0.27 -5.30
N TYR A 38 -1.52 -0.21 -5.08
CA TYR A 38 -1.28 -1.65 -4.96
C TYR A 38 -1.96 -2.24 -3.74
N MET A 39 -1.94 -1.51 -2.63
CA MET A 39 -2.59 -1.98 -1.42
C MET A 39 -4.10 -2.12 -1.61
N ASP A 40 -4.70 -1.15 -2.27
CA ASP A 40 -6.12 -1.22 -2.57
C ASP A 40 -6.44 -2.42 -3.45
N LYS A 41 -5.60 -2.67 -4.42
CA LYS A 41 -5.76 -3.81 -5.31
C LYS A 41 -5.64 -5.12 -4.56
N ILE A 42 -4.66 -5.21 -3.68
CA ILE A 42 -4.46 -6.41 -2.88
C ILE A 42 -5.65 -6.63 -1.95
N GLN A 43 -6.15 -5.58 -1.32
CA GLN A 43 -7.31 -5.70 -0.45
C GLN A 43 -8.52 -6.21 -1.22
N LEU A 44 -8.70 -5.72 -2.44
CA LEU A 44 -9.80 -6.18 -3.27
C LEU A 44 -9.65 -7.67 -3.57
N GLN A 45 -8.45 -8.09 -3.92
CA GLN A 45 -8.18 -9.50 -4.20
C GLN A 45 -8.39 -10.36 -2.98
N LEU A 46 -8.00 -9.86 -1.81
CA LEU A 46 -8.18 -10.61 -0.57
C LEU A 46 -9.66 -10.76 -0.23
N ARG A 47 -10.44 -9.72 -0.45
CA ARG A 47 -11.89 -9.82 -0.23
C ARG A 47 -12.51 -10.83 -1.17
N TYR A 48 -12.10 -10.81 -2.42
CA TYR A 48 -12.60 -11.78 -3.40
C TYR A 48 -12.24 -13.19 -2.97
N LEU A 49 -11.01 -13.39 -2.57
CA LEU A 49 -10.53 -14.70 -2.14
C LEU A 49 -11.25 -15.15 -0.88
N ALA A 50 -11.41 -14.26 0.08
CA ALA A 50 -12.11 -14.57 1.31
C ALA A 50 -13.55 -14.97 1.02
N GLY A 51 -14.20 -14.27 0.08
CA GLY A 51 -15.54 -14.61 -0.33
C GLY A 51 -15.60 -15.99 -0.95
N LYS A 52 -14.63 -16.31 -1.80
CA LYS A 52 -14.56 -17.63 -2.40
C LYS A 52 -14.41 -18.73 -1.36
N LEU A 53 -13.51 -18.51 -0.41
CA LEU A 53 -13.30 -19.48 0.65
C LEU A 53 -14.55 -19.65 1.51
N LYS A 54 -15.19 -18.55 1.81
CA LYS A 54 -16.43 -18.62 2.60
C LYS A 54 -17.51 -19.40 1.89
N ASP A 55 -17.65 -19.18 0.59
CA ASP A 55 -18.65 -19.91 -0.20
C ASP A 55 -18.32 -21.37 -0.30
N MET A 56 -17.05 -21.70 -0.46
CA MET A 56 -16.67 -23.09 -0.72
C MET A 56 -16.66 -23.93 0.55
N GLN A 57 -16.17 -23.38 1.66
CA GLN A 57 -15.95 -24.20 2.84
C GLN A 57 -17.15 -24.27 3.77
N PRO A 58 -17.66 -23.13 4.26
CA PRO A 58 -18.76 -23.23 5.24
C PRO A 58 -20.00 -23.83 4.65
N SER A 59 -20.38 -23.44 3.46
CA SER A 59 -21.60 -23.94 2.84
C SER A 59 -21.48 -25.43 2.57
N ASN A 60 -20.38 -25.83 1.99
CA ASN A 60 -20.19 -27.25 1.67
C ASN A 60 -20.11 -28.09 2.93
N ILE A 61 -19.39 -27.63 3.93
CA ILE A 61 -19.25 -28.35 5.18
C ILE A 61 -20.60 -28.44 5.88
N ALA A 62 -21.33 -27.34 5.93
CA ALA A 62 -22.64 -27.32 6.55
C ALA A 62 -23.60 -28.24 5.81
N SER A 63 -23.59 -28.17 4.49
CA SER A 63 -24.46 -29.03 3.70
C SER A 63 -24.13 -30.49 3.90
N GLN A 64 -22.87 -30.84 3.89
CA GLN A 64 -22.46 -32.21 4.09
C GLN A 64 -22.84 -32.71 5.47
N ALA A 65 -22.62 -31.87 6.48
CA ALA A 65 -22.95 -32.23 7.85
C ALA A 65 -24.47 -32.46 7.97
N GLU A 66 -25.25 -31.63 7.32
CA GLU A 66 -26.67 -31.77 7.38
C GLU A 66 -27.16 -32.97 6.60
N GLU A 67 -26.49 -33.30 5.53
CA GLU A 67 -26.90 -34.41 4.68
C GLU A 67 -26.50 -35.76 5.25
N THR A 68 -25.36 -35.82 5.92
CA THR A 68 -24.84 -37.10 6.39
C THR A 68 -25.49 -37.60 7.67
N PRO A 69 -26.00 -36.87 8.49
CA PRO A 69 -26.46 -37.32 9.79
C PRO A 69 -27.62 -38.22 9.71
N PRO A 70 -27.53 -38.64 9.62
CA PRO A 70 -27.92 -39.09 9.52
C PRO A 70 -27.94 -39.74 9.33
N PRO A 71 -27.69 -39.97 9.52
CA PRO A 71 -27.57 -40.43 9.27
C PRO A 71 -27.93 -40.89 9.29
N HIS A 72 -28.21 -40.90 9.37
CA HIS A 72 -28.60 -40.91 9.27
C HIS A 72 -28.69 -41.44 9.05
N TYR A 73 -28.56 -41.91 9.33
CA TYR A 73 -28.57 -42.22 8.95
C TYR A 73 -28.77 -42.52 9.13
#